data_ebfe483f54e94fcee560134c6aff8524
#
_entry.id   ebfe483f54e94fcee560134c6aff8524
#
_cell.length_a   1.000
_cell.length_b   1.000
_cell.length_c   1.000
_cell.angle_alpha   90.00
_cell.angle_beta   90.00
_cell.angle_gamma   90.00
#
_symmetry.space_group_name_H-M   'P 1'
#
loop_
_entity.id
_entity.type
_entity.pdbx_description
1 polymer ?
#
loop_
_entity_poly.entity_id
_entity_poly.type
_entity_poly.pdbx_seq_one_letter_code
_entity_poly.pdbx_strand_id
1 'polypeptide(L)'
;GGKTKMATLVHGTLLLISVPLIPTWLNTIPLSCLAAILLMTGIKLVSPALVRQMWNEGRYQFIPFVATVVAIVLTDLLIGIVIGLTVAIGFILKSNMRRPVRRSIEKHLGGEVIHVELANQVSFLNRAALSNVLAEVPRNGHVLLDAQNTDYIDPDVLDLIRDFKEQTGPAHGIEVSLVGFQNGYDFEDRIHYVDYSTRELQDSLTPQQVLHILQDGNERARTGRRLTRNFSRQVRATAEAQHPIAVALSCIDSRTPVELIFDLGMGDIFSIRIAGNITSPKILASAEYACAVAGAKLLIVIGHTRCGAVSAAVKLLDSRRMVAEETGCQHLESIIHEIQRSADSVSRQTTEPTSPEIVSIVDAVARKNVLRVVKEIREQSWTLDNLVRERRVAIVGGMYDVTTGAIEFLVEDGLGEAAIRKTA
;
A
#
# COMPACT_ATOMS: atom_id res chain seq x y z
N GLY A 1 50.63 2.24 1.62
CA GLY A 1 50.31 2.12 3.02
C GLY A 1 49.56 0.82 3.31
N GLY A 2 49.73 0.31 4.55
CA GLY A 2 49.10 -0.94 4.98
C GLY A 2 47.57 -0.87 4.92
N LYS A 3 46.97 -1.85 4.27
CA LYS A 3 45.51 -1.97 4.09
C LYS A 3 44.79 -2.82 5.17
N THR A 4 45.55 -3.31 6.15
CA THR A 4 45.05 -4.25 7.14
C THR A 4 45.15 -3.69 8.55
N LYS A 5 44.27 -4.13 9.46
CA LYS A 5 44.29 -3.77 10.90
C LYS A 5 45.64 -4.15 11.59
N MET A 6 46.33 -5.18 11.06
CA MET A 6 47.66 -5.57 11.51
C MET A 6 48.70 -4.47 11.34
N ALA A 7 48.65 -3.69 10.27
CA ALA A 7 49.57 -2.58 10.03
C ALA A 7 49.42 -1.49 11.15
N THR A 8 48.22 -1.24 11.60
CA THR A 8 47.95 -0.29 12.70
C THR A 8 48.46 -0.82 14.05
N LEU A 9 48.26 -2.12 14.32
CA LEU A 9 48.81 -2.78 15.51
C LEU A 9 50.34 -2.75 15.57
N VAL A 10 51.01 -3.13 14.47
CA VAL A 10 52.47 -3.10 14.33
C VAL A 10 52.99 -1.67 14.54
N HIS A 11 52.36 -0.68 13.92
CA HIS A 11 52.74 0.73 14.04
C HIS A 11 52.58 1.24 15.47
N GLY A 12 51.42 0.94 16.14
CA GLY A 12 51.19 1.31 17.52
C GLY A 12 52.18 0.64 18.49
N THR A 13 52.51 -0.64 18.29
CA THR A 13 53.49 -1.35 19.12
C THR A 13 54.90 -0.79 18.93
N LEU A 14 55.31 -0.48 17.70
CA LEU A 14 56.59 0.17 17.43
C LEU A 14 56.71 1.53 18.12
N LEU A 15 55.66 2.36 18.10
CA LEU A 15 55.61 3.64 18.77
C LEU A 15 55.71 3.45 20.27
N LEU A 16 54.97 2.51 20.86
CA LEU A 16 54.96 2.24 22.30
C LEU A 16 56.37 1.79 22.80
N ILE A 17 57.10 1.07 21.99
CA ILE A 17 58.45 0.60 22.29
C ILE A 17 59.48 1.72 22.08
N SER A 18 59.38 2.49 21.00
CA SER A 18 60.36 3.49 20.63
C SER A 18 60.41 4.69 21.55
N VAL A 19 59.23 5.15 22.07
CA VAL A 19 59.15 6.30 22.95
C VAL A 19 59.97 6.12 24.24
N PRO A 20 59.90 5.02 25.01
CA PRO A 20 60.72 4.84 26.22
C PRO A 20 62.16 4.40 25.94
N LEU A 21 62.46 3.69 24.80
CA LEU A 21 63.76 3.11 24.56
C LEU A 21 64.76 4.05 23.87
N ILE A 22 64.28 5.00 23.05
CA ILE A 22 65.17 5.86 22.26
C ILE A 22 64.81 7.36 22.36
N PRO A 23 64.51 7.93 23.56
CA PRO A 23 64.11 9.32 23.69
C PRO A 23 65.18 10.30 23.28
N THR A 24 66.46 9.99 23.56
CA THR A 24 67.62 10.82 23.18
C THR A 24 67.77 10.97 21.66
N TRP A 25 67.50 9.93 20.89
CA TRP A 25 67.54 9.96 19.44
C TRP A 25 66.34 10.74 18.85
N LEU A 26 65.17 10.60 19.46
CA LEU A 26 63.95 11.36 19.07
C LEU A 26 64.11 12.85 19.30
N ASN A 27 64.81 13.26 20.37
CA ASN A 27 65.10 14.63 20.66
C ASN A 27 66.14 15.31 19.75
N THR A 28 66.85 14.56 18.92
CA THR A 28 67.75 15.13 17.90
C THR A 28 67.05 15.56 16.63
N ILE A 29 65.75 15.21 16.47
CA ILE A 29 64.94 15.61 15.33
C ILE A 29 64.68 17.13 15.38
N PRO A 30 65.11 17.92 14.40
CA PRO A 30 64.85 19.36 14.40
C PRO A 30 63.34 19.67 14.41
N LEU A 31 62.93 20.62 15.26
CA LEU A 31 61.53 21.08 15.33
C LEU A 31 60.98 21.54 13.96
N SER A 32 61.85 22.07 13.11
CA SER A 32 61.48 22.43 11.73
C SER A 32 61.03 21.25 10.85
N CYS A 33 61.64 20.06 11.03
CA CYS A 33 61.21 18.85 10.34
C CYS A 33 59.80 18.41 10.83
N LEU A 34 59.60 18.44 12.15
CA LEU A 34 58.30 18.12 12.73
C LEU A 34 57.20 19.10 12.27
N ALA A 35 57.52 20.40 12.28
CA ALA A 35 56.61 21.44 11.78
C ALA A 35 56.27 21.25 10.29
N ALA A 36 57.25 20.89 9.44
CA ALA A 36 57.03 20.64 8.04
C ALA A 36 56.11 19.43 7.81
N ILE A 37 56.29 18.33 8.58
CA ILE A 37 55.44 17.15 8.49
C ILE A 37 54.02 17.48 8.93
N LEU A 38 53.85 18.22 10.03
CA LEU A 38 52.56 18.65 10.52
C LEU A 38 51.83 19.55 9.51
N LEU A 39 52.55 20.47 8.88
CA LEU A 39 52.03 21.41 7.90
C LEU A 39 51.56 20.67 6.64
N MET A 40 52.39 19.76 6.11
CA MET A 40 52.01 18.91 4.99
C MET A 40 50.82 18.00 5.28
N THR A 41 50.77 17.42 6.45
CA THR A 41 49.65 16.58 6.92
C THR A 41 48.38 17.39 7.09
N GLY A 42 48.49 18.59 7.68
CA GLY A 42 47.39 19.53 7.83
C GLY A 42 46.77 19.94 6.50
N ILE A 43 47.60 20.33 5.51
CA ILE A 43 47.14 20.70 4.15
C ILE A 43 46.45 19.48 3.46
N LYS A 44 46.97 18.29 3.67
CA LYS A 44 46.37 17.07 3.10
C LYS A 44 45.03 16.68 3.74
N LEU A 45 44.86 16.91 5.03
CA LEU A 45 43.64 16.63 5.78
C LEU A 45 42.54 17.68 5.52
N VAL A 46 42.90 18.94 5.26
CA VAL A 46 41.94 20.02 4.95
C VAL A 46 41.97 20.35 3.47
N SER A 47 41.86 19.32 2.61
CA SER A 47 41.78 19.54 1.16
C SER A 47 40.43 20.20 0.76
N PRO A 48 40.43 21.12 -0.25
CA PRO A 48 39.18 21.72 -0.74
C PRO A 48 38.13 20.69 -1.18
N ALA A 49 38.61 19.55 -1.66
CA ALA A 49 37.72 18.43 -2.04
C ALA A 49 36.99 17.86 -0.80
N LEU A 50 37.67 17.68 0.32
CA LEU A 50 37.09 17.18 1.56
C LEU A 50 36.08 18.18 2.14
N VAL A 51 36.41 19.47 2.15
CA VAL A 51 35.50 20.53 2.61
C VAL A 51 34.22 20.53 1.78
N ARG A 52 34.35 20.41 0.44
CA ARG A 52 33.21 20.36 -0.49
C ARG A 52 32.36 19.08 -0.29
N GLN A 53 33.02 17.97 -0.03
CA GLN A 53 32.35 16.71 0.28
C GLN A 53 31.53 16.84 1.56
N MET A 54 32.14 17.31 2.67
CA MET A 54 31.46 17.50 3.96
C MET A 54 30.31 18.51 3.86
N TRP A 55 30.44 19.53 3.05
CA TRP A 55 29.36 20.48 2.77
C TRP A 55 28.17 19.81 2.08
N ASN A 56 28.44 18.96 1.07
CA ASN A 56 27.41 18.22 0.32
C ASN A 56 26.72 17.15 1.17
N GLU A 57 27.40 16.56 2.16
CA GLU A 57 26.85 15.59 3.10
C GLU A 57 25.94 16.23 4.15
N GLY A 58 25.92 17.57 4.22
CA GLY A 58 24.94 18.33 4.99
C GLY A 58 25.45 18.84 6.33
N ARG A 59 24.59 19.65 6.98
CA ARG A 59 24.96 20.39 8.22
C ARG A 59 25.37 19.49 9.38
N TYR A 60 24.87 18.28 9.46
CA TYR A 60 25.15 17.35 10.55
C TYR A 60 26.60 16.82 10.53
N GLN A 61 27.22 16.77 9.37
CA GLN A 61 28.63 16.40 9.21
C GLN A 61 29.54 17.62 9.11
N PHE A 62 29.12 18.66 8.43
CA PHE A 62 29.91 19.86 8.20
C PHE A 62 30.21 20.66 9.47
N ILE A 63 29.22 20.85 10.35
CA ILE A 63 29.40 21.66 11.57
C ILE A 63 30.38 21.00 12.54
N PRO A 64 30.29 19.69 12.90
CA PRO A 64 31.31 19.03 13.71
C PRO A 64 32.71 19.06 13.09
N PHE A 65 32.80 18.87 11.79
CA PHE A 65 34.07 18.97 11.06
C PHE A 65 34.71 20.33 11.20
N VAL A 66 33.98 21.41 10.93
CA VAL A 66 34.50 22.79 11.07
C VAL A 66 34.87 23.11 12.54
N ALA A 67 33.98 22.72 13.47
CA ALA A 67 34.25 22.91 14.90
C ALA A 67 35.55 22.20 15.34
N THR A 68 35.80 20.98 14.89
CA THR A 68 37.02 20.23 15.16
C THR A 68 38.25 20.95 14.61
N VAL A 69 38.20 21.34 13.32
CA VAL A 69 39.34 22.03 12.66
C VAL A 69 39.65 23.34 13.33
N VAL A 70 38.64 24.16 13.62
CA VAL A 70 38.83 25.47 14.30
C VAL A 70 39.39 25.27 15.74
N ALA A 71 38.84 24.29 16.47
CA ALA A 71 39.30 24.00 17.82
C ALA A 71 40.79 23.55 17.86
N ILE A 72 41.21 22.68 16.93
CA ILE A 72 42.59 22.24 16.78
C ILE A 72 43.53 23.42 16.50
N VAL A 73 43.11 24.34 15.64
CA VAL A 73 43.94 25.52 15.26
C VAL A 73 44.06 26.51 16.44
N LEU A 74 43.02 26.68 17.26
CA LEU A 74 42.99 27.65 18.34
C LEU A 74 43.58 27.12 19.66
N THR A 75 43.66 25.80 19.84
CA THR A 75 44.12 25.15 21.05
C THR A 75 45.29 24.21 20.76
N ASP A 76 45.04 22.93 20.82
CA ASP A 76 45.93 21.84 20.44
C ASP A 76 45.16 20.66 19.87
N LEU A 77 45.88 19.66 19.34
CA LEU A 77 45.29 18.50 18.70
C LEU A 77 44.35 17.71 19.63
N LEU A 78 44.74 17.53 20.89
CA LEU A 78 43.96 16.70 21.82
C LEU A 78 42.65 17.39 22.24
N ILE A 79 42.78 18.66 22.65
CA ILE A 79 41.62 19.48 23.06
C ILE A 79 40.68 19.67 21.88
N GLY A 80 41.21 19.93 20.68
CA GLY A 80 40.41 20.09 19.47
C GLY A 80 39.62 18.86 19.10
N ILE A 81 40.20 17.66 19.23
CA ILE A 81 39.50 16.40 19.00
C ILE A 81 38.37 16.21 20.02
N VAL A 82 38.62 16.48 21.31
CA VAL A 82 37.59 16.34 22.35
C VAL A 82 36.41 17.29 22.10
N ILE A 83 36.68 18.56 21.74
CA ILE A 83 35.66 19.53 21.39
C ILE A 83 34.86 19.05 20.17
N GLY A 84 35.53 18.61 19.09
CA GLY A 84 34.90 18.11 17.90
C GLY A 84 34.04 16.89 18.14
N LEU A 85 34.52 15.94 18.95
CA LEU A 85 33.77 14.74 19.33
C LEU A 85 32.52 15.10 20.16
N THR A 86 32.65 16.02 21.12
CA THR A 86 31.49 16.48 21.92
C THR A 86 30.44 17.13 21.06
N VAL A 87 30.82 17.97 20.10
CA VAL A 87 29.89 18.57 19.12
C VAL A 87 29.25 17.48 18.24
N ALA A 88 30.06 16.53 17.76
CA ALA A 88 29.53 15.42 16.92
C ALA A 88 28.52 14.55 17.68
N ILE A 89 28.81 14.17 18.92
CA ILE A 89 27.90 13.44 19.81
C ILE A 89 26.60 14.24 20.01
N GLY A 90 26.69 15.54 20.28
CA GLY A 90 25.50 16.40 20.40
C GLY A 90 24.63 16.40 19.13
N PHE A 91 25.24 16.43 17.96
CA PHE A 91 24.52 16.35 16.70
C PHE A 91 23.90 14.97 16.45
N ILE A 92 24.60 13.88 16.80
CA ILE A 92 24.08 12.49 16.69
C ILE A 92 22.89 12.32 17.63
N LEU A 93 23.00 12.73 18.89
CA LEU A 93 21.91 12.67 19.86
C LEU A 93 20.70 13.45 19.38
N LYS A 94 20.91 14.68 18.89
CA LYS A 94 19.83 15.51 18.33
C LYS A 94 19.19 14.91 17.09
N SER A 95 19.96 14.20 16.26
CA SER A 95 19.44 13.51 15.08
C SER A 95 18.58 12.30 15.46
N ASN A 96 19.03 11.50 16.42
CA ASN A 96 18.28 10.35 16.93
C ASN A 96 16.99 10.77 17.66
N MET A 97 16.98 11.92 18.32
CA MET A 97 15.77 12.47 18.95
C MET A 97 14.71 12.95 17.94
N ARG A 98 15.09 13.27 16.70
CA ARG A 98 14.16 13.90 15.73
C ARG A 98 13.34 12.96 14.87
N ARG A 99 13.66 11.68 14.78
CA ARG A 99 12.95 10.70 13.95
C ARG A 99 12.77 9.32 14.61
N PRO A 100 12.20 9.25 15.82
CA PRO A 100 12.01 7.97 16.50
C PRO A 100 10.81 7.19 15.97
N VAL A 101 9.92 7.87 15.21
CA VAL A 101 8.61 7.33 14.86
C VAL A 101 8.23 7.89 13.50
N ARG A 102 7.85 7.00 12.59
CA ARG A 102 7.26 7.37 11.31
C ARG A 102 5.75 7.30 11.44
N ARG A 103 5.07 8.44 11.28
CA ARG A 103 3.62 8.52 11.27
C ARG A 103 3.13 8.56 9.83
N SER A 104 2.17 7.72 9.50
CA SER A 104 1.36 7.79 8.27
C SER A 104 -0.12 7.68 8.63
N ILE A 105 -0.97 8.31 7.83
CA ILE A 105 -2.42 8.14 7.95
C ILE A 105 -2.83 7.18 6.85
N GLU A 106 -3.37 6.04 7.25
CA GLU A 106 -3.90 5.03 6.34
C GLU A 106 -5.41 5.16 6.32
N LYS A 107 -5.99 5.23 5.11
CA LYS A 107 -7.45 5.23 4.93
C LYS A 107 -7.89 3.83 4.55
N HIS A 108 -8.91 3.34 5.22
CA HIS A 108 -9.42 1.99 5.06
C HIS A 108 -10.94 1.99 4.98
N LEU A 109 -11.55 0.85 4.67
CA LEU A 109 -13.01 0.71 4.59
C LEU A 109 -13.71 1.06 5.91
N GLY A 110 -13.07 0.79 7.05
CA GLY A 110 -13.59 1.08 8.40
C GLY A 110 -13.25 2.45 8.96
N GLY A 111 -12.50 3.30 8.23
CA GLY A 111 -12.10 4.63 8.71
C GLY A 111 -10.63 4.98 8.49
N GLU A 112 -10.16 6.03 9.15
CA GLU A 112 -8.76 6.45 9.12
C GLU A 112 -8.00 5.86 10.30
N VAL A 113 -6.81 5.30 10.04
CA VAL A 113 -5.91 4.77 11.06
C VAL A 113 -4.61 5.53 11.06
N ILE A 114 -4.16 5.92 12.23
CA ILE A 114 -2.83 6.47 12.41
C ILE A 114 -1.85 5.31 12.57
N HIS A 115 -1.10 5.02 11.53
CA HIS A 115 -0.03 4.04 11.55
C HIS A 115 1.26 4.69 12.06
N VAL A 116 1.78 4.15 13.15
CA VAL A 116 2.96 4.61 13.86
C VAL A 116 4.03 3.52 13.79
N GLU A 117 4.92 3.62 12.81
CA GLU A 117 6.06 2.71 12.67
C GLU A 117 7.18 3.14 13.61
N LEU A 118 7.58 2.24 14.50
CA LEU A 118 8.67 2.47 15.44
C LEU A 118 10.03 2.29 14.74
N ALA A 119 11.04 3.05 15.20
CA ALA A 119 12.40 2.92 14.69
C ALA A 119 13.00 1.55 15.09
N ASN A 120 14.07 1.13 14.39
CA ASN A 120 14.79 -0.11 14.70
C ASN A 120 15.26 -0.17 16.17
N GLN A 121 15.66 0.97 16.75
CA GLN A 121 15.97 1.11 18.17
C GLN A 121 15.20 2.30 18.76
N VAL A 122 14.38 2.03 19.75
CA VAL A 122 13.57 3.02 20.46
C VAL A 122 14.09 3.15 21.89
N SER A 123 14.82 4.23 22.16
CA SER A 123 15.39 4.53 23.48
C SER A 123 14.47 5.43 24.29
N PHE A 124 14.78 5.61 25.58
CA PHE A 124 14.07 6.56 26.45
C PHE A 124 14.02 7.99 25.90
N LEU A 125 15.02 8.41 25.09
CA LEU A 125 15.03 9.70 24.40
C LEU A 125 13.87 9.88 23.42
N ASN A 126 13.29 8.80 22.96
CA ASN A 126 12.18 8.77 22.00
C ASN A 126 10.81 8.85 22.69
N ARG A 127 10.76 8.67 24.02
CA ARG A 127 9.52 8.65 24.81
C ARG A 127 8.67 9.90 24.60
N ALA A 128 9.27 11.08 24.67
CA ALA A 128 8.54 12.35 24.49
C ALA A 128 7.96 12.50 23.07
N ALA A 129 8.71 12.09 22.04
CA ALA A 129 8.25 12.16 20.67
C ALA A 129 7.12 11.18 20.39
N LEU A 130 7.17 9.95 20.92
CA LEU A 130 6.10 8.98 20.82
C LEU A 130 4.85 9.46 21.58
N SER A 131 5.02 9.98 22.79
CA SER A 131 3.92 10.55 23.58
C SER A 131 3.17 11.67 22.84
N ASN A 132 3.90 12.56 22.15
CA ASN A 132 3.30 13.60 21.34
C ASN A 132 2.49 13.03 20.16
N VAL A 133 3.02 12.01 19.47
CA VAL A 133 2.30 11.36 18.35
C VAL A 133 1.03 10.67 18.85
N LEU A 134 1.08 10.01 20.00
CA LEU A 134 -0.09 9.35 20.61
C LEU A 134 -1.13 10.37 21.10
N ALA A 135 -0.71 11.53 21.60
CA ALA A 135 -1.61 12.60 22.02
C ALA A 135 -2.35 13.27 20.84
N GLU A 136 -1.81 13.18 19.62
CA GLU A 136 -2.44 13.70 18.40
C GLU A 136 -3.48 12.76 17.79
N VAL A 137 -3.68 11.55 18.35
CA VAL A 137 -4.71 10.61 17.88
C VAL A 137 -6.08 11.17 18.19
N PRO A 138 -6.98 11.30 17.19
CA PRO A 138 -8.33 11.81 17.42
C PRO A 138 -9.12 10.92 18.37
N ARG A 139 -10.07 11.51 19.11
CA ARG A 139 -11.02 10.74 19.92
C ARG A 139 -11.87 9.84 19.01
N ASN A 140 -12.16 8.63 19.47
CA ASN A 140 -12.83 7.58 18.72
C ASN A 140 -12.06 7.19 17.42
N GLY A 141 -10.75 7.43 17.40
CA GLY A 141 -9.88 7.06 16.29
C GLY A 141 -9.22 5.70 16.47
N HIS A 142 -8.50 5.26 15.44
CA HIS A 142 -7.72 4.02 15.47
C HIS A 142 -6.23 4.35 15.33
N VAL A 143 -5.39 3.68 16.13
CA VAL A 143 -3.94 3.76 16.03
C VAL A 143 -3.34 2.36 15.92
N LEU A 144 -2.43 2.19 14.99
CA LEU A 144 -1.61 0.99 14.83
C LEU A 144 -0.17 1.32 15.20
N LEU A 145 0.35 0.68 16.23
CA LEU A 145 1.76 0.72 16.60
C LEU A 145 2.47 -0.48 15.98
N ASP A 146 3.42 -0.21 15.10
CA ASP A 146 4.16 -1.23 14.35
C ASP A 146 5.62 -1.30 14.79
N ALA A 147 5.98 -2.43 15.42
CA ALA A 147 7.31 -2.76 15.89
C ALA A 147 7.96 -3.91 15.08
N GLN A 148 7.44 -4.26 13.90
CA GLN A 148 7.95 -5.39 13.10
C GLN A 148 9.43 -5.23 12.72
N ASN A 149 9.90 -4.00 12.56
CA ASN A 149 11.28 -3.66 12.21
C ASN A 149 12.07 -3.12 13.42
N THR A 150 11.60 -3.35 14.66
CA THR A 150 12.19 -2.83 15.88
C THR A 150 12.95 -3.96 16.60
N ASP A 151 14.26 -3.79 16.77
CA ASP A 151 15.10 -4.76 17.47
C ASP A 151 15.11 -4.52 19.00
N TYR A 152 14.91 -3.27 19.43
CA TYR A 152 14.94 -2.90 20.84
C TYR A 152 13.99 -1.75 21.15
N ILE A 153 13.20 -1.93 22.22
CA ILE A 153 12.36 -0.89 22.84
C ILE A 153 12.75 -0.75 24.32
N ASP A 154 13.04 0.47 24.72
CA ASP A 154 13.36 0.79 26.12
C ASP A 154 12.15 0.54 27.04
N PRO A 155 12.35 0.01 28.27
CA PRO A 155 11.27 -0.24 29.22
C PRO A 155 10.37 0.96 29.50
N ASP A 156 10.93 2.18 29.59
CA ASP A 156 10.15 3.40 29.81
C ASP A 156 9.20 3.73 28.63
N VAL A 157 9.56 3.29 27.43
CA VAL A 157 8.70 3.44 26.24
C VAL A 157 7.65 2.34 26.18
N LEU A 158 7.99 1.12 26.61
CA LEU A 158 7.00 0.04 26.74
C LEU A 158 5.92 0.39 27.77
N ASP A 159 6.31 0.99 28.88
CA ASP A 159 5.35 1.47 29.89
C ASP A 159 4.43 2.56 29.33
N LEU A 160 4.97 3.50 28.54
CA LEU A 160 4.14 4.50 27.84
C LEU A 160 3.13 3.85 26.89
N ILE A 161 3.56 2.84 26.13
CA ILE A 161 2.66 2.11 25.20
C ILE A 161 1.59 1.34 25.97
N ARG A 162 1.97 0.71 27.10
CA ARG A 162 1.03 -0.01 27.98
C ARG A 162 -0.02 0.93 28.57
N ASP A 163 0.40 2.04 29.15
CA ASP A 163 -0.50 3.05 29.71
C ASP A 163 -1.44 3.63 28.65
N PHE A 164 -0.94 3.85 27.44
CA PHE A 164 -1.76 4.32 26.34
C PHE A 164 -2.80 3.27 25.92
N LYS A 165 -2.40 2.01 25.78
CA LYS A 165 -3.27 0.90 25.40
C LYS A 165 -4.36 0.61 26.43
N GLU A 166 -4.00 0.61 27.73
CA GLU A 166 -4.88 0.13 28.80
C GLU A 166 -5.71 1.24 29.45
N GLN A 167 -5.23 2.48 29.45
CA GLN A 167 -5.87 3.59 30.15
C GLN A 167 -6.25 4.74 29.23
N THR A 168 -5.27 5.37 28.56
CA THR A 168 -5.50 6.61 27.81
C THR A 168 -6.32 6.39 26.56
N GLY A 169 -6.07 5.33 25.79
CA GLY A 169 -6.80 4.98 24.59
C GLY A 169 -8.28 4.72 24.88
N PRO A 170 -8.63 3.75 25.74
CA PRO A 170 -10.02 3.47 26.10
C PRO A 170 -10.76 4.69 26.67
N ALA A 171 -10.10 5.51 27.49
CA ALA A 171 -10.70 6.74 28.05
C ALA A 171 -11.09 7.78 26.99
N HIS A 172 -10.46 7.75 25.82
CA HIS A 172 -10.76 8.61 24.67
C HIS A 172 -11.52 7.90 23.54
N GLY A 173 -11.93 6.63 23.74
CA GLY A 173 -12.55 5.81 22.71
C GLY A 173 -11.59 5.42 21.57
N ILE A 174 -10.27 5.48 21.80
CA ILE A 174 -9.25 5.16 20.81
C ILE A 174 -9.00 3.65 20.82
N GLU A 175 -9.12 3.01 19.66
CA GLU A 175 -8.74 1.62 19.50
C GLU A 175 -7.25 1.50 19.15
N VAL A 176 -6.52 0.74 19.98
CA VAL A 176 -5.07 0.57 19.87
C VAL A 176 -4.75 -0.82 19.36
N SER A 177 -4.17 -0.90 18.18
CA SER A 177 -3.66 -2.13 17.58
C SER A 177 -2.14 -2.19 17.72
N LEU A 178 -1.61 -3.37 18.03
CA LEU A 178 -0.18 -3.64 18.16
C LEU A 178 0.23 -4.72 17.18
N VAL A 179 1.40 -4.56 16.54
CA VAL A 179 2.00 -5.57 15.67
C VAL A 179 3.52 -5.60 15.84
N GLY A 180 4.09 -6.81 15.87
CA GLY A 180 5.54 -7.02 16.01
C GLY A 180 6.08 -6.96 17.44
N PHE A 181 5.22 -6.99 18.46
CA PHE A 181 5.62 -6.94 19.87
C PHE A 181 5.78 -8.33 20.51
N GLN A 182 5.33 -9.43 19.87
CA GLN A 182 5.34 -10.80 20.42
C GLN A 182 6.74 -11.34 20.72
N ASN A 183 7.78 -10.86 20.08
CA ASN A 183 9.12 -11.43 20.14
C ASN A 183 10.03 -10.77 21.21
N GLY A 184 9.58 -10.66 22.45
CA GLY A 184 10.43 -10.20 23.56
C GLY A 184 9.80 -9.18 24.48
N TYR A 185 8.59 -8.77 24.21
CA TYR A 185 7.82 -7.86 25.05
C TYR A 185 6.52 -8.54 25.47
N ASP A 186 6.09 -8.32 26.71
CA ASP A 186 4.89 -8.92 27.30
C ASP A 186 3.61 -8.25 26.77
N PHE A 187 3.47 -8.22 25.43
CA PHE A 187 2.32 -7.71 24.72
C PHE A 187 1.78 -8.76 23.78
N GLU A 188 0.48 -8.99 23.81
CA GLU A 188 -0.20 -9.71 22.73
C GLU A 188 -0.32 -8.79 21.52
N ASP A 189 0.19 -9.23 20.37
CA ASP A 189 -0.10 -8.60 19.08
C ASP A 189 -1.60 -8.76 18.82
N ARG A 190 -2.34 -7.68 19.00
CA ARG A 190 -3.77 -7.66 18.80
C ARG A 190 -4.10 -6.52 17.83
N ILE A 191 -4.53 -6.90 16.64
CA ILE A 191 -5.00 -5.95 15.64
C ILE A 191 -6.51 -5.80 15.85
N HIS A 192 -6.95 -4.73 16.47
CA HIS A 192 -8.37 -4.37 16.60
C HIS A 192 -8.90 -3.73 15.33
N TYR A 193 -7.99 -3.23 14.52
CA TYR A 193 -8.26 -2.55 13.29
C TYR A 193 -7.85 -3.43 12.10
N VAL A 194 -8.71 -3.45 11.11
CA VAL A 194 -8.60 -4.40 10.00
C VAL A 194 -8.60 -3.63 8.68
N ASP A 195 -7.54 -3.75 7.90
CA ASP A 195 -7.46 -3.24 6.54
C ASP A 195 -8.11 -4.19 5.52
N TYR A 196 -9.07 -5.00 5.97
CA TYR A 196 -9.91 -5.92 5.19
C TYR A 196 -11.31 -6.00 5.81
N SER A 197 -12.28 -6.55 5.10
CA SER A 197 -13.65 -6.73 5.59
C SER A 197 -13.74 -7.74 6.72
N THR A 198 -14.28 -7.34 7.86
CA THR A 198 -14.66 -8.25 8.97
C THR A 198 -16.13 -8.64 8.87
N ARG A 199 -16.53 -9.66 9.65
CA ARG A 199 -17.94 -10.06 9.75
C ARG A 199 -18.79 -8.90 10.29
N GLU A 200 -18.33 -8.20 11.31
CA GLU A 200 -19.03 -7.08 11.93
C GLU A 200 -19.21 -5.94 10.93
N LEU A 201 -18.17 -5.60 10.16
CA LEU A 201 -18.27 -4.59 9.11
C LEU A 201 -19.24 -5.04 8.01
N GLN A 202 -19.08 -6.27 7.49
CA GLN A 202 -19.96 -6.81 6.47
C GLN A 202 -21.44 -6.80 6.91
N ASP A 203 -21.75 -7.18 8.15
CA ASP A 203 -23.11 -7.24 8.69
C ASP A 203 -23.71 -5.83 8.88
N SER A 204 -22.89 -4.83 9.23
CA SER A 204 -23.32 -3.45 9.42
C SER A 204 -23.60 -2.70 8.12
N LEU A 205 -23.04 -3.15 6.98
CA LEU A 205 -23.18 -2.46 5.71
C LEU A 205 -24.50 -2.78 5.01
N THR A 206 -25.11 -1.73 4.45
CA THR A 206 -26.22 -1.83 3.50
C THR A 206 -25.72 -1.96 2.06
N PRO A 207 -26.50 -2.51 1.11
CA PRO A 207 -26.14 -2.56 -0.29
C PRO A 207 -25.75 -1.19 -0.89
N GLN A 208 -26.43 -0.14 -0.48
CA GLN A 208 -26.17 1.25 -0.87
C GLN A 208 -24.77 1.72 -0.43
N GLN A 209 -24.43 1.45 0.84
CA GLN A 209 -23.10 1.82 1.37
C GLN A 209 -22.00 1.07 0.66
N VAL A 210 -22.22 -0.20 0.33
CA VAL A 210 -21.24 -0.98 -0.47
C VAL A 210 -21.07 -0.39 -1.86
N LEU A 211 -22.15 0.03 -2.53
CA LEU A 211 -22.05 0.71 -3.82
C LEU A 211 -21.20 1.99 -3.72
N HIS A 212 -21.41 2.83 -2.70
CA HIS A 212 -20.61 4.03 -2.48
C HIS A 212 -19.11 3.69 -2.24
N ILE A 213 -18.83 2.63 -1.47
CA ILE A 213 -17.45 2.14 -1.27
C ILE A 213 -16.78 1.81 -2.61
N LEU A 214 -17.50 1.14 -3.53
CA LEU A 214 -16.98 0.82 -4.86
C LEU A 214 -16.81 2.09 -5.72
N GLN A 215 -17.74 3.03 -5.68
CA GLN A 215 -17.65 4.30 -6.39
C GLN A 215 -16.43 5.12 -5.92
N ASP A 216 -16.29 5.30 -4.62
CA ASP A 216 -15.15 6.01 -4.02
C ASP A 216 -13.82 5.29 -4.30
N GLY A 217 -13.84 3.95 -4.29
CA GLY A 217 -12.69 3.12 -4.62
C GLY A 217 -12.24 3.31 -6.07
N ASN A 218 -13.19 3.32 -7.01
CA ASN A 218 -12.88 3.59 -8.42
C ASN A 218 -12.32 5.01 -8.61
N GLU A 219 -12.87 6.01 -7.94
CA GLU A 219 -12.35 7.38 -7.99
C GLU A 219 -10.91 7.47 -7.43
N ARG A 220 -10.61 6.78 -6.31
CA ARG A 220 -9.24 6.69 -5.79
C ARG A 220 -8.29 6.00 -6.75
N ALA A 221 -8.72 4.88 -7.35
CA ALA A 221 -7.94 4.14 -8.32
C ALA A 221 -7.59 5.00 -9.55
N ARG A 222 -8.58 5.72 -10.09
CA ARG A 222 -8.49 6.58 -11.26
C ARG A 222 -7.60 7.81 -11.01
N THR A 223 -7.68 8.41 -9.82
CA THR A 223 -6.93 9.63 -9.47
C THR A 223 -5.56 9.36 -8.86
N GLY A 224 -5.14 8.09 -8.76
CA GLY A 224 -3.86 7.70 -8.16
C GLY A 224 -3.80 7.85 -6.63
N ARG A 225 -4.94 8.12 -5.96
CA ARG A 225 -5.06 8.27 -4.50
C ARG A 225 -5.42 6.97 -3.81
N ARG A 226 -4.81 5.86 -4.26
CA ARG A 226 -5.07 4.53 -3.71
C ARG A 226 -4.72 4.44 -2.24
N LEU A 227 -5.46 3.60 -1.52
CA LEU A 227 -5.18 3.29 -0.12
C LEU A 227 -3.86 2.51 0.00
N THR A 228 -3.10 2.82 1.04
CA THR A 228 -1.91 2.02 1.39
C THR A 228 -2.36 0.71 2.03
N ARG A 229 -1.89 -0.43 1.49
CA ARG A 229 -2.22 -1.77 2.01
C ARG A 229 -0.98 -2.58 2.30
N ASN A 230 -1.01 -3.31 3.39
CA ASN A 230 -0.02 -4.34 3.69
C ASN A 230 -0.55 -5.72 3.28
N PHE A 231 -0.25 -6.14 2.05
CA PHE A 231 -0.73 -7.42 1.52
C PHE A 231 -0.30 -8.62 2.36
N SER A 232 0.91 -8.62 2.93
CA SER A 232 1.37 -9.71 3.79
C SER A 232 0.55 -9.82 5.07
N ARG A 233 0.08 -8.68 5.62
CA ARG A 233 -0.83 -8.63 6.76
C ARG A 233 -2.21 -9.14 6.36
N GLN A 234 -2.76 -8.67 5.22
CA GLN A 234 -4.05 -9.12 4.71
C GLN A 234 -4.09 -10.62 4.45
N VAL A 235 -3.04 -11.20 3.83
CA VAL A 235 -2.91 -12.65 3.62
C VAL A 235 -3.04 -13.42 4.94
N ARG A 236 -2.31 -13.00 5.97
CA ARG A 236 -2.37 -13.67 7.28
C ARG A 236 -3.73 -13.51 7.96
N ALA A 237 -4.29 -12.32 7.88
CA ALA A 237 -5.53 -11.99 8.55
C ALA A 237 -6.77 -12.65 7.91
N THR A 238 -6.74 -12.89 6.59
CA THR A 238 -7.82 -13.56 5.85
C THR A 238 -7.62 -15.08 5.69
N ALA A 239 -6.55 -15.65 6.27
CA ALA A 239 -6.21 -17.07 6.11
C ALA A 239 -7.26 -18.01 6.71
N GLU A 240 -7.87 -17.66 7.83
CA GLU A 240 -8.87 -18.49 8.51
C GLU A 240 -10.30 -18.21 8.04
N ALA A 241 -10.62 -16.97 7.67
CA ALA A 241 -11.95 -16.57 7.22
C ALA A 241 -11.90 -15.35 6.30
N GLN A 242 -12.91 -15.21 5.43
CA GLN A 242 -13.11 -14.03 4.58
C GLN A 242 -14.54 -13.54 4.69
N HIS A 243 -14.75 -12.21 4.61
CA HIS A 243 -16.04 -11.58 4.70
C HIS A 243 -16.23 -10.53 3.60
N PRO A 244 -16.25 -10.94 2.31
CA PRO A 244 -16.33 -10.02 1.20
C PRO A 244 -17.63 -9.21 1.22
N ILE A 245 -17.54 -7.90 1.01
CA ILE A 245 -18.71 -7.01 1.00
C ILE A 245 -19.48 -7.06 -0.31
N ALA A 246 -18.81 -7.49 -1.40
CA ALA A 246 -19.38 -7.56 -2.73
C ALA A 246 -18.92 -8.80 -3.51
N VAL A 247 -19.61 -9.08 -4.63
CA VAL A 247 -19.16 -10.02 -5.65
C VAL A 247 -19.25 -9.35 -7.02
N ALA A 248 -18.20 -9.50 -7.83
CA ALA A 248 -18.15 -8.96 -9.19
C ALA A 248 -18.16 -10.10 -10.23
N LEU A 249 -19.06 -10.01 -11.21
CA LEU A 249 -19.02 -10.79 -12.43
C LEU A 249 -18.39 -9.94 -13.53
N SER A 250 -17.18 -10.27 -13.96
CA SER A 250 -16.40 -9.49 -14.92
C SER A 250 -15.80 -10.34 -16.04
N CYS A 251 -15.24 -9.67 -17.04
CA CYS A 251 -14.52 -10.34 -18.12
C CYS A 251 -13.18 -10.92 -17.64
N ILE A 252 -12.67 -11.95 -18.34
CA ILE A 252 -11.29 -12.46 -18.14
C ILE A 252 -10.22 -11.50 -18.64
N ASP A 253 -10.57 -10.39 -19.29
CA ASP A 253 -9.64 -9.39 -19.82
C ASP A 253 -8.65 -8.94 -18.71
N SER A 254 -7.36 -9.03 -19.01
CA SER A 254 -6.30 -8.76 -18.02
C SER A 254 -6.28 -7.32 -17.50
N ARG A 255 -6.96 -6.40 -18.19
CA ARG A 255 -7.09 -4.98 -17.81
C ARG A 255 -8.22 -4.72 -16.82
N THR A 256 -9.00 -5.75 -16.45
CA THR A 256 -10.19 -5.61 -15.59
C THR A 256 -10.10 -6.39 -14.27
N PRO A 257 -8.98 -6.33 -13.49
CA PRO A 257 -8.94 -6.88 -12.15
C PRO A 257 -9.76 -6.00 -11.20
N VAL A 258 -10.86 -6.53 -10.69
CA VAL A 258 -11.87 -5.75 -9.93
C VAL A 258 -11.31 -5.20 -8.63
N GLU A 259 -10.39 -5.90 -7.99
CA GLU A 259 -9.69 -5.45 -6.79
C GLU A 259 -8.93 -4.14 -7.04
N LEU A 260 -8.26 -4.05 -8.20
CA LEU A 260 -7.51 -2.84 -8.58
C LEU A 260 -8.42 -1.72 -9.08
N ILE A 261 -9.52 -2.06 -9.76
CA ILE A 261 -10.49 -1.09 -10.28
C ILE A 261 -11.21 -0.36 -9.14
N PHE A 262 -11.55 -1.09 -8.08
CA PHE A 262 -12.27 -0.54 -6.92
C PHE A 262 -11.36 -0.22 -5.73
N ASP A 263 -10.05 -0.26 -5.91
CA ASP A 263 -9.13 -0.01 -4.82
C ASP A 263 -9.49 -0.82 -3.56
N LEU A 264 -9.66 -2.15 -3.72
CA LEU A 264 -9.97 -3.10 -2.66
C LEU A 264 -8.78 -3.98 -2.32
N GLY A 265 -8.82 -4.58 -1.12
CA GLY A 265 -7.81 -5.49 -0.61
C GLY A 265 -8.16 -6.97 -0.78
N MET A 266 -7.30 -7.84 -0.26
CA MET A 266 -7.57 -9.28 -0.20
C MET A 266 -8.72 -9.56 0.75
N GLY A 267 -9.68 -10.37 0.29
CA GLY A 267 -10.84 -10.76 1.08
C GLY A 267 -12.01 -9.77 1.05
N ASP A 268 -11.88 -8.61 0.40
CA ASP A 268 -12.94 -7.58 0.36
C ASP A 268 -14.02 -7.84 -0.71
N ILE A 269 -13.67 -8.53 -1.81
CA ILE A 269 -14.58 -8.79 -2.93
C ILE A 269 -14.38 -10.19 -3.51
N PHE A 270 -15.46 -10.88 -3.84
CA PHE A 270 -15.40 -12.07 -4.69
C PHE A 270 -15.27 -11.68 -6.16
N SER A 271 -14.40 -12.37 -6.89
CA SER A 271 -14.16 -12.13 -8.32
C SER A 271 -14.56 -13.34 -9.14
N ILE A 272 -15.68 -13.24 -9.87
CA ILE A 272 -16.15 -14.23 -10.84
C ILE A 272 -15.77 -13.71 -12.23
N ARG A 273 -14.98 -14.47 -12.99
CA ARG A 273 -14.47 -14.01 -14.28
C ARG A 273 -14.76 -15.01 -15.40
N ILE A 274 -15.40 -14.51 -16.46
CA ILE A 274 -15.66 -15.26 -17.67
C ILE A 274 -15.62 -14.32 -18.88
N ALA A 275 -15.14 -14.79 -20.05
CA ALA A 275 -15.08 -13.98 -21.26
C ALA A 275 -16.48 -13.40 -21.59
N GLY A 276 -16.53 -12.07 -21.78
CA GLY A 276 -17.79 -11.37 -22.08
C GLY A 276 -18.78 -11.28 -20.91
N ASN A 277 -18.35 -11.49 -19.66
CA ASN A 277 -19.17 -11.34 -18.43
C ASN A 277 -20.60 -11.93 -18.55
N ILE A 278 -20.73 -13.10 -19.18
CA ILE A 278 -22.00 -13.82 -19.39
C ILE A 278 -22.42 -14.64 -18.16
N THR A 279 -23.70 -15.08 -18.12
CA THR A 279 -24.20 -16.00 -17.10
C THR A 279 -24.11 -17.47 -17.55
N SER A 280 -24.11 -18.35 -16.57
CA SER A 280 -24.27 -19.79 -16.71
C SER A 280 -24.68 -20.39 -15.37
N PRO A 281 -25.18 -21.64 -15.32
CA PRO A 281 -25.54 -22.26 -14.02
C PRO A 281 -24.42 -22.27 -13.00
N LYS A 282 -23.16 -22.43 -13.43
CA LYS A 282 -21.98 -22.41 -12.54
C LYS A 282 -21.64 -21.00 -12.04
N ILE A 283 -21.82 -19.99 -12.87
CA ILE A 283 -21.65 -18.58 -12.51
C ILE A 283 -22.73 -18.17 -11.52
N LEU A 284 -24.00 -18.53 -11.76
CA LEU A 284 -25.10 -18.25 -10.87
C LEU A 284 -24.90 -18.92 -9.50
N ALA A 285 -24.51 -20.19 -9.46
CA ALA A 285 -24.21 -20.89 -8.22
C ALA A 285 -23.10 -20.19 -7.40
N SER A 286 -22.06 -19.68 -8.06
CA SER A 286 -21.00 -18.91 -7.41
C SER A 286 -21.52 -17.58 -6.85
N ALA A 287 -22.38 -16.89 -7.59
CA ALA A 287 -23.00 -15.64 -7.12
C ALA A 287 -23.99 -15.88 -5.95
N GLU A 288 -24.77 -16.97 -6.01
CA GLU A 288 -25.64 -17.39 -4.90
C GLU A 288 -24.82 -17.68 -3.64
N TYR A 289 -23.75 -18.46 -3.77
CA TYR A 289 -22.85 -18.72 -2.63
C TYR A 289 -22.31 -17.41 -2.03
N ALA A 290 -21.82 -16.50 -2.88
CA ALA A 290 -21.27 -15.24 -2.43
C ALA A 290 -22.28 -14.39 -1.65
N CYS A 291 -23.54 -14.30 -2.14
CA CYS A 291 -24.55 -13.46 -1.54
C CYS A 291 -25.30 -14.14 -0.38
N ALA A 292 -25.77 -15.40 -0.58
CA ALA A 292 -26.62 -16.08 0.36
C ALA A 292 -25.84 -16.74 1.51
N VAL A 293 -24.66 -17.30 1.23
CA VAL A 293 -23.85 -18.04 2.20
C VAL A 293 -22.76 -17.17 2.81
N ALA A 294 -21.96 -16.48 1.97
CA ALA A 294 -20.84 -15.67 2.43
C ALA A 294 -21.25 -14.25 2.83
N GLY A 295 -22.45 -13.78 2.53
CA GLY A 295 -23.02 -12.54 3.05
C GLY A 295 -22.69 -11.28 2.28
N ALA A 296 -22.18 -11.38 1.04
CA ALA A 296 -21.92 -10.22 0.18
C ALA A 296 -23.23 -9.44 -0.07
N LYS A 297 -23.17 -8.10 0.05
CA LYS A 297 -24.32 -7.20 -0.01
C LYS A 297 -24.60 -6.66 -1.42
N LEU A 298 -23.61 -6.77 -2.31
CA LEU A 298 -23.71 -6.23 -3.67
C LEU A 298 -23.16 -7.23 -4.69
N LEU A 299 -23.95 -7.48 -5.76
CA LEU A 299 -23.47 -8.14 -6.96
C LEU A 299 -23.33 -7.10 -8.07
N ILE A 300 -22.11 -6.94 -8.61
CA ILE A 300 -21.86 -6.04 -9.73
C ILE A 300 -21.48 -6.82 -11.00
N VAL A 301 -22.18 -6.56 -12.10
CA VAL A 301 -21.85 -7.08 -13.44
C VAL A 301 -21.07 -6.03 -14.20
N ILE A 302 -19.82 -6.31 -14.53
CA ILE A 302 -18.91 -5.34 -15.14
C ILE A 302 -18.59 -5.75 -16.58
N GLY A 303 -19.10 -4.96 -17.53
CA GLY A 303 -18.61 -4.92 -18.90
C GLY A 303 -17.47 -3.90 -19.03
N HIS A 304 -16.79 -3.93 -20.17
CA HIS A 304 -15.73 -2.95 -20.42
C HIS A 304 -15.63 -2.59 -21.90
N THR A 305 -15.11 -1.39 -22.16
CA THR A 305 -14.85 -0.93 -23.52
C THR A 305 -13.80 -1.79 -24.22
N ARG A 306 -13.89 -1.91 -25.51
CA ARG A 306 -12.94 -2.68 -26.35
C ARG A 306 -12.79 -4.15 -25.90
N CYS A 307 -13.90 -4.78 -25.50
CA CYS A 307 -13.90 -6.18 -25.08
C CYS A 307 -13.62 -7.13 -26.23
N GLY A 308 -12.57 -7.96 -26.11
CA GLY A 308 -12.19 -8.91 -27.15
C GLY A 308 -13.26 -9.97 -27.45
N ALA A 309 -13.95 -10.48 -26.43
CA ALA A 309 -15.02 -11.46 -26.59
C ALA A 309 -16.25 -10.87 -27.31
N VAL A 310 -16.61 -9.62 -26.94
CA VAL A 310 -17.72 -8.91 -27.63
C VAL A 310 -17.33 -8.57 -29.07
N SER A 311 -16.08 -8.13 -29.31
CA SER A 311 -15.56 -7.90 -30.64
C SER A 311 -15.64 -9.16 -31.53
N ALA A 312 -15.26 -10.31 -30.99
CA ALA A 312 -15.38 -11.58 -31.70
C ALA A 312 -16.86 -11.94 -32.00
N ALA A 313 -17.74 -11.76 -31.03
CA ALA A 313 -19.17 -12.03 -31.21
C ALA A 313 -19.80 -11.13 -32.29
N VAL A 314 -19.45 -9.84 -32.31
CA VAL A 314 -19.92 -8.89 -33.34
C VAL A 314 -19.40 -9.26 -34.75
N LYS A 315 -18.09 -9.59 -34.87
CA LYS A 315 -17.50 -9.99 -36.16
C LYS A 315 -18.10 -11.28 -36.74
N LEU A 316 -18.48 -12.21 -35.87
CA LEU A 316 -19.03 -13.53 -36.27
C LEU A 316 -20.53 -13.53 -36.40
N LEU A 317 -21.24 -12.40 -36.26
CA LEU A 317 -22.71 -12.31 -36.45
C LEU A 317 -23.17 -12.75 -37.84
N ASP A 318 -22.42 -12.38 -38.87
CA ASP A 318 -22.73 -12.66 -40.27
C ASP A 318 -21.88 -13.79 -40.86
N SER A 319 -21.01 -14.41 -40.06
CA SER A 319 -20.16 -15.51 -40.50
C SER A 319 -21.00 -16.78 -40.72
N ARG A 320 -20.86 -17.40 -41.90
CA ARG A 320 -21.42 -18.71 -42.19
C ARG A 320 -20.52 -19.87 -41.72
N ARG A 321 -19.33 -19.58 -41.24
CA ARG A 321 -18.37 -20.56 -40.73
C ARG A 321 -18.59 -20.80 -39.25
N MET A 322 -18.26 -22.00 -38.80
CA MET A 322 -18.32 -22.33 -37.39
C MET A 322 -17.28 -21.48 -36.62
N VAL A 323 -17.63 -21.09 -35.40
CA VAL A 323 -16.72 -20.31 -34.50
C VAL A 323 -15.37 -21.00 -34.36
N ALA A 324 -15.34 -22.34 -34.29
CA ALA A 324 -14.13 -23.14 -34.17
C ALA A 324 -13.21 -23.03 -35.40
N GLU A 325 -13.80 -22.92 -36.60
CA GLU A 325 -13.03 -22.75 -37.87
C GLU A 325 -12.37 -21.38 -37.95
N GLU A 326 -13.07 -20.33 -37.50
CA GLU A 326 -12.57 -18.96 -37.54
C GLU A 326 -11.55 -18.64 -36.43
N THR A 327 -11.70 -19.28 -35.24
CA THR A 327 -10.93 -18.93 -34.06
C THR A 327 -9.96 -20.01 -33.61
N GLY A 328 -10.09 -21.24 -34.12
CA GLY A 328 -9.35 -22.41 -33.64
C GLY A 328 -9.78 -22.90 -32.23
N CYS A 329 -10.86 -22.35 -31.66
CA CYS A 329 -11.31 -22.65 -30.31
C CYS A 329 -12.62 -23.41 -30.27
N GLN A 330 -12.60 -24.69 -29.88
CA GLN A 330 -13.76 -25.58 -29.91
C GLN A 330 -14.89 -25.17 -28.94
N HIS A 331 -14.54 -24.56 -27.78
CA HIS A 331 -15.52 -24.24 -26.75
C HIS A 331 -15.95 -22.76 -26.71
N LEU A 332 -15.41 -21.95 -27.63
CA LEU A 332 -15.71 -20.50 -27.64
C LEU A 332 -17.11 -20.22 -28.18
N GLU A 333 -17.70 -21.15 -28.94
CA GLU A 333 -19.01 -21.02 -29.56
C GLU A 333 -20.12 -20.67 -28.56
N SER A 334 -20.16 -21.36 -27.42
CA SER A 334 -21.15 -21.09 -26.36
C SER A 334 -21.08 -19.66 -25.83
N ILE A 335 -19.87 -19.09 -25.68
CA ILE A 335 -19.66 -17.71 -25.23
C ILE A 335 -20.09 -16.72 -26.31
N ILE A 336 -19.72 -16.97 -27.57
CA ILE A 336 -20.07 -16.11 -28.70
C ILE A 336 -21.59 -16.04 -28.88
N HIS A 337 -22.28 -17.18 -28.89
CA HIS A 337 -23.74 -17.22 -29.01
C HIS A 337 -24.42 -16.48 -27.86
N GLU A 338 -23.93 -16.61 -26.66
CA GLU A 338 -24.50 -15.93 -25.51
C GLU A 338 -24.36 -14.40 -25.61
N ILE A 339 -23.22 -13.89 -26.09
CA ILE A 339 -23.02 -12.46 -26.33
C ILE A 339 -23.86 -11.97 -27.52
N GLN A 340 -24.00 -12.76 -28.60
CA GLN A 340 -24.77 -12.40 -29.79
C GLN A 340 -26.23 -12.10 -29.48
N ARG A 341 -26.83 -12.71 -28.44
CA ARG A 341 -28.17 -12.37 -27.96
C ARG A 341 -28.31 -10.88 -27.58
N SER A 342 -27.20 -10.22 -27.25
CA SER A 342 -27.17 -8.78 -26.94
C SER A 342 -26.97 -7.91 -28.18
N ALA A 343 -26.59 -8.49 -29.32
CA ALA A 343 -26.27 -7.78 -30.56
C ALA A 343 -27.45 -7.58 -31.48
N ASP A 344 -28.53 -8.40 -31.38
CA ASP A 344 -29.68 -8.47 -32.32
C ASP A 344 -30.39 -7.13 -32.55
N SER A 345 -30.18 -6.14 -31.72
CA SER A 345 -30.83 -4.83 -31.81
C SER A 345 -29.86 -3.67 -32.10
N VAL A 346 -28.59 -3.97 -32.44
CA VAL A 346 -27.59 -2.94 -32.79
C VAL A 346 -27.42 -2.92 -34.31
N SER A 347 -27.62 -1.76 -34.92
CA SER A 347 -27.58 -1.58 -36.39
C SER A 347 -26.20 -1.97 -36.98
N ARG A 348 -26.24 -2.78 -38.06
CA ARG A 348 -25.06 -3.31 -38.77
C ARG A 348 -24.71 -2.36 -39.91
N GLN A 349 -23.79 -1.43 -39.74
CA GLN A 349 -23.47 -0.48 -40.83
C GLN A 349 -21.98 -0.37 -41.22
N THR A 350 -21.06 -1.14 -40.66
CA THR A 350 -19.62 -0.95 -41.00
C THR A 350 -18.85 -2.25 -41.18
N THR A 351 -18.01 -2.30 -42.21
CA THR A 351 -17.27 -3.48 -42.69
C THR A 351 -15.77 -3.52 -42.33
N GLU A 352 -15.21 -2.50 -41.65
CA GLU A 352 -13.78 -2.48 -41.35
C GLU A 352 -13.47 -2.58 -39.85
N PRO A 353 -12.55 -3.51 -39.44
CA PRO A 353 -12.33 -3.85 -38.02
C PRO A 353 -11.68 -2.80 -37.16
N THR A 354 -11.24 -1.67 -37.68
CA THR A 354 -10.47 -0.62 -36.98
C THR A 354 -11.14 0.75 -37.05
N SER A 355 -12.36 0.87 -37.63
CA SER A 355 -13.04 2.15 -37.68
C SER A 355 -13.58 2.56 -36.29
N PRO A 356 -13.64 3.84 -35.96
CA PRO A 356 -14.25 4.34 -34.71
C PRO A 356 -15.68 3.87 -34.52
N GLU A 357 -16.42 3.61 -35.61
CA GLU A 357 -17.80 3.13 -35.62
C GLU A 357 -17.91 1.68 -35.11
N ILE A 358 -16.95 0.79 -35.45
CA ILE A 358 -16.96 -0.58 -34.93
C ILE A 358 -16.67 -0.60 -33.44
N VAL A 359 -15.75 0.22 -32.95
CA VAL A 359 -15.51 0.34 -31.52
C VAL A 359 -16.77 0.79 -30.80
N SER A 360 -17.51 1.75 -31.36
CA SER A 360 -18.78 2.22 -30.82
C SER A 360 -19.84 1.10 -30.80
N ILE A 361 -19.94 0.25 -31.85
CA ILE A 361 -20.86 -0.87 -31.90
C ILE A 361 -20.51 -1.93 -30.86
N VAL A 362 -19.21 -2.29 -30.73
CA VAL A 362 -18.74 -3.26 -29.73
C VAL A 362 -19.06 -2.78 -28.32
N ASP A 363 -18.82 -1.51 -28.03
CA ASP A 363 -19.07 -0.94 -26.71
C ASP A 363 -20.59 -0.84 -26.43
N ALA A 364 -21.42 -0.56 -27.45
CA ALA A 364 -22.87 -0.59 -27.32
C ALA A 364 -23.41 -2.01 -27.06
N VAL A 365 -22.87 -3.03 -27.73
CA VAL A 365 -23.20 -4.44 -27.46
C VAL A 365 -22.75 -4.86 -26.09
N ALA A 366 -21.52 -4.46 -25.64
CA ALA A 366 -21.02 -4.74 -24.30
C ALA A 366 -21.95 -4.14 -23.22
N ARG A 367 -22.40 -2.90 -23.40
CA ARG A 367 -23.36 -2.23 -22.50
C ARG A 367 -24.69 -3.00 -22.43
N LYS A 368 -25.24 -3.38 -23.56
CA LYS A 368 -26.49 -4.19 -23.64
C LYS A 368 -26.33 -5.56 -23.00
N ASN A 369 -25.14 -6.16 -23.17
CA ASN A 369 -24.83 -7.43 -22.53
C ASN A 369 -24.83 -7.30 -20.99
N VAL A 370 -24.28 -6.25 -20.42
CA VAL A 370 -24.37 -5.98 -18.97
C VAL A 370 -25.83 -5.91 -18.52
N LEU A 371 -26.66 -5.10 -19.21
CA LEU A 371 -28.08 -4.93 -18.87
C LEU A 371 -28.86 -6.25 -18.96
N ARG A 372 -28.62 -7.04 -20.02
CA ARG A 372 -29.23 -8.36 -20.19
C ARG A 372 -28.80 -9.31 -19.05
N VAL A 373 -27.51 -9.36 -18.73
CA VAL A 373 -26.99 -10.25 -17.70
C VAL A 373 -27.54 -9.89 -16.31
N VAL A 374 -27.64 -8.61 -15.97
CA VAL A 374 -28.29 -8.17 -14.72
C VAL A 374 -29.73 -8.68 -14.62
N LYS A 375 -30.49 -8.57 -15.72
CA LYS A 375 -31.87 -9.06 -15.77
C LYS A 375 -31.92 -10.59 -15.65
N GLU A 376 -31.10 -11.32 -16.41
CA GLU A 376 -31.04 -12.77 -16.40
C GLU A 376 -30.66 -13.37 -15.06
N ILE A 377 -29.76 -12.74 -14.30
CA ILE A 377 -29.40 -13.19 -12.95
C ILE A 377 -30.65 -13.27 -12.06
N ARG A 378 -31.52 -12.28 -12.11
CA ARG A 378 -32.77 -12.28 -11.34
C ARG A 378 -33.80 -13.29 -11.87
N GLU A 379 -33.93 -13.39 -13.18
CA GLU A 379 -34.89 -14.31 -13.82
C GLU A 379 -34.51 -15.79 -13.61
N GLN A 380 -33.21 -16.09 -13.58
CA GLN A 380 -32.70 -17.47 -13.50
C GLN A 380 -32.37 -17.93 -12.10
N SER A 381 -32.16 -17.02 -11.15
CA SER A 381 -31.85 -17.34 -9.75
C SER A 381 -32.95 -16.84 -8.80
N TRP A 382 -33.79 -17.74 -8.37
CA TRP A 382 -34.79 -17.45 -7.34
C TRP A 382 -34.14 -16.95 -6.04
N THR A 383 -33.00 -17.53 -5.67
CA THR A 383 -32.24 -17.15 -4.46
C THR A 383 -31.83 -15.69 -4.51
N LEU A 384 -31.20 -15.25 -5.61
CA LEU A 384 -30.74 -13.88 -5.75
C LEU A 384 -31.90 -12.89 -5.86
N ASP A 385 -32.96 -13.25 -6.63
CA ASP A 385 -34.14 -12.39 -6.74
C ASP A 385 -34.83 -12.19 -5.38
N ASN A 386 -34.90 -13.24 -4.55
CA ASN A 386 -35.47 -13.13 -3.23
C ASN A 386 -34.63 -12.21 -2.30
N LEU A 387 -33.29 -12.35 -2.32
CA LEU A 387 -32.40 -11.46 -1.58
C LEU A 387 -32.52 -9.99 -2.00
N VAL A 388 -32.75 -9.73 -3.29
CA VAL A 388 -33.01 -8.37 -3.80
C VAL A 388 -34.36 -7.85 -3.30
N ARG A 389 -35.43 -8.65 -3.34
CA ARG A 389 -36.76 -8.27 -2.82
C ARG A 389 -36.72 -7.98 -1.32
N GLU A 390 -35.92 -8.73 -0.57
CA GLU A 390 -35.69 -8.50 0.86
C GLU A 390 -34.76 -7.31 1.16
N ARG A 391 -34.21 -6.65 0.13
CA ARG A 391 -33.24 -5.55 0.24
C ARG A 391 -31.96 -5.91 0.98
N ARG A 392 -31.60 -7.18 0.98
CA ARG A 392 -30.35 -7.70 1.58
C ARG A 392 -29.20 -7.63 0.60
N VAL A 393 -29.48 -7.69 -0.69
CA VAL A 393 -28.52 -7.61 -1.78
C VAL A 393 -29.05 -6.63 -2.83
N ALA A 394 -28.14 -5.91 -3.49
CA ALA A 394 -28.44 -5.19 -4.72
C ALA A 394 -27.64 -5.79 -5.88
N ILE A 395 -28.24 -5.70 -7.09
CA ILE A 395 -27.57 -6.10 -8.33
C ILE A 395 -27.37 -4.86 -9.19
N VAL A 396 -26.12 -4.58 -9.55
CA VAL A 396 -25.71 -3.37 -10.27
C VAL A 396 -24.98 -3.74 -11.55
N GLY A 397 -25.29 -3.04 -12.65
CA GLY A 397 -24.52 -3.09 -13.89
C GLY A 397 -23.50 -1.95 -13.95
N GLY A 398 -22.34 -2.19 -14.56
CA GLY A 398 -21.33 -1.16 -14.79
C GLY A 398 -20.56 -1.35 -16.08
N MET A 399 -20.15 -0.24 -16.70
CA MET A 399 -19.24 -0.23 -17.85
C MET A 399 -17.91 0.42 -17.45
N TYR A 400 -16.85 -0.36 -17.51
CA TYR A 400 -15.49 0.09 -17.24
C TYR A 400 -14.82 0.57 -18.54
N ASP A 401 -14.35 1.79 -18.54
CA ASP A 401 -13.55 2.32 -19.64
C ASP A 401 -12.08 1.99 -19.42
N VAL A 402 -11.52 1.12 -20.24
CA VAL A 402 -10.12 0.68 -20.16
C VAL A 402 -9.12 1.80 -20.47
N THR A 403 -9.57 2.95 -21.00
CA THR A 403 -8.71 4.10 -21.33
C THR A 403 -8.61 5.09 -20.16
N THR A 404 -9.74 5.36 -19.52
CA THR A 404 -9.83 6.36 -18.45
C THR A 404 -9.81 5.75 -17.04
N GLY A 405 -10.09 4.44 -16.93
CA GLY A 405 -10.26 3.75 -15.65
C GLY A 405 -11.58 4.05 -14.93
N ALA A 406 -12.50 4.79 -15.55
CA ALA A 406 -13.78 5.14 -14.96
C ALA A 406 -14.81 4.01 -15.14
N ILE A 407 -15.71 3.86 -14.15
CA ILE A 407 -16.90 3.01 -14.27
C ILE A 407 -18.14 3.90 -14.34
N GLU A 408 -18.97 3.65 -15.34
CA GLU A 408 -20.33 4.16 -15.42
C GLU A 408 -21.29 3.08 -14.91
N PHE A 409 -22.08 3.40 -13.88
CA PHE A 409 -23.11 2.51 -13.37
C PHE A 409 -24.38 2.62 -14.20
N LEU A 410 -24.92 1.48 -14.66
CA LEU A 410 -25.99 1.41 -15.67
C LEU A 410 -27.36 1.06 -15.10
N VAL A 411 -27.40 0.17 -14.11
CA VAL A 411 -28.62 -0.34 -13.47
C VAL A 411 -28.34 -0.53 -11.98
N GLU A 412 -29.29 -0.09 -11.17
CA GLU A 412 -29.25 -0.16 -9.72
C GLU A 412 -30.51 -0.87 -9.19
N ASP A 413 -30.59 -2.18 -9.40
CA ASP A 413 -31.71 -3.01 -8.92
C ASP A 413 -31.56 -3.31 -7.42
N GLY A 414 -32.64 -3.07 -6.67
CA GLY A 414 -32.69 -3.29 -5.22
C GLY A 414 -32.22 -2.11 -4.37
N LEU A 415 -31.83 -1.00 -5.01
CA LEU A 415 -31.59 0.28 -4.35
C LEU A 415 -32.86 1.15 -4.46
N GLY A 416 -33.29 1.77 -3.36
CA GLY A 416 -34.45 2.68 -3.40
C GLY A 416 -34.18 3.91 -4.28
N GLU A 417 -35.25 4.57 -4.76
CA GLU A 417 -35.22 5.71 -5.71
C GLU A 417 -34.29 6.90 -5.32
N ALA A 418 -33.75 6.92 -4.12
CA ALA A 418 -32.87 7.99 -3.62
C ALA A 418 -31.41 7.89 -4.13
N ALA A 419 -31.00 6.80 -4.79
CA ALA A 419 -29.62 6.56 -5.22
C ALA A 419 -29.21 7.28 -6.53
N ILE A 420 -30.17 7.80 -7.28
CA ILE A 420 -29.91 8.44 -8.60
C ILE A 420 -29.76 9.95 -8.43
N ARG A 421 -28.75 10.43 -7.71
CA ARG A 421 -28.33 11.84 -7.84
C ARG A 421 -26.84 12.00 -7.65
N LYS A 422 -26.20 12.40 -8.75
CA LYS A 422 -24.87 13.00 -8.92
C LYS A 422 -23.81 12.10 -9.52
N THR A 423 -23.85 11.94 -10.83
CA THR A 423 -22.68 12.08 -11.70
C THR A 423 -23.20 12.71 -13.01
N ALA A 424 -23.27 14.02 -13.02
CA ALA A 424 -23.27 14.87 -14.22
C ALA A 424 -22.05 15.78 -14.10
#